data_1de37ed0439a88c28447a2a111161b5b
#
_entry.id   1de37ed0439a88c28447a2a111161b5b
#
_cell.length_a   1.000
_cell.length_b   1.000
_cell.length_c   1.000
_cell.angle_alpha   90.00
_cell.angle_beta   90.00
_cell.angle_gamma   90.00
#
_symmetry.space_group_name_H-M   'P 1'
#
loop_
_entity.id
_entity.type
_entity.pdbx_description
1 polymer ?
#
loop_
_entity_poly.entity_id
_entity_poly.type
_entity_poly.pdbx_seq_one_letter_code
_entity_poly.pdbx_strand_id
1 'polypeptide(L)'
;MARLKEKYKAEVAPALMKQFGYKSVMQIPKIDKVVVNVGCGEARENSKVLENVVSDLSQITGQKPIITRARKSIANFKLREDMPIGAKVTLRGDKMWEFLDRLFNVALPRVRDFQGINPNSFDGRGNYALGIREQLIFPEIEYDKIDKIRGMDVVICTTAHTDEEARALLQQVGAPFAR
;
A
#
# COMPACT_ATOMS: atom_id res chain seq x y z
N MET A 1 -9.70 -15.62 -10.40
CA MET A 1 -8.42 -15.50 -9.67
C MET A 1 -7.74 -14.23 -10.12
N ALA A 2 -7.05 -13.51 -9.23
CA ALA A 2 -6.35 -12.28 -9.60
C ALA A 2 -5.19 -12.57 -10.56
N ARG A 3 -5.11 -11.84 -11.68
CA ARG A 3 -4.09 -11.99 -12.73
C ARG A 3 -2.66 -11.99 -12.19
N LEU A 4 -2.33 -11.06 -11.30
CA LEU A 4 -1.01 -10.98 -10.67
C LEU A 4 -0.67 -12.20 -9.79
N LYS A 5 -1.67 -12.82 -9.17
CA LYS A 5 -1.49 -14.04 -8.39
C LYS A 5 -1.11 -15.23 -9.27
N GLU A 6 -1.72 -15.33 -10.45
CA GLU A 6 -1.38 -16.35 -11.45
C GLU A 6 0.02 -16.12 -12.01
N LYS A 7 0.35 -14.88 -12.37
CA LYS A 7 1.70 -14.49 -12.79
C LYS A 7 2.75 -14.82 -11.73
N TYR A 8 2.47 -14.52 -10.45
CA TYR A 8 3.39 -14.86 -9.36
C TYR A 8 3.68 -16.37 -9.32
N LYS A 9 2.66 -17.21 -9.43
CA LYS A 9 2.82 -18.67 -9.37
C LYS A 9 3.52 -19.24 -10.59
N ALA A 10 3.17 -18.74 -11.79
CA ALA A 10 3.65 -19.29 -13.06
C ALA A 10 5.07 -18.82 -13.41
N GLU A 11 5.40 -17.56 -13.14
CA GLU A 11 6.62 -16.93 -13.63
C GLU A 11 7.56 -16.49 -12.50
N VAL A 12 7.03 -15.72 -11.52
CA VAL A 12 7.85 -15.04 -10.51
C VAL A 12 8.49 -16.02 -9.54
N ALA A 13 7.72 -16.96 -9.00
CA ALA A 13 8.22 -17.92 -8.02
C ALA A 13 9.32 -18.84 -8.58
N PRO A 14 9.20 -19.42 -9.80
CA PRO A 14 10.29 -20.19 -10.42
C PRO A 14 11.53 -19.34 -10.72
N ALA A 15 11.35 -18.08 -11.14
CA ALA A 15 12.46 -17.18 -11.45
C ALA A 15 13.26 -16.82 -10.19
N LEU A 16 12.59 -16.48 -9.08
CA LEU A 16 13.21 -16.21 -7.79
C LEU A 16 13.94 -17.43 -7.24
N MET A 17 13.36 -18.62 -7.41
CA MET A 17 14.00 -19.88 -7.00
C MET A 17 15.34 -20.10 -7.71
N LYS A 18 15.40 -19.80 -9.00
CA LYS A 18 16.64 -19.89 -9.78
C LYS A 18 17.65 -18.78 -9.39
N GLN A 19 17.16 -17.56 -9.19
CA GLN A 19 18.01 -16.40 -8.91
C GLN A 19 18.74 -16.51 -7.56
N PHE A 20 18.03 -16.95 -6.52
CA PHE A 20 18.56 -17.02 -5.15
C PHE A 20 18.93 -18.44 -4.70
N GLY A 21 18.70 -19.45 -5.52
CA GLY A 21 19.10 -20.83 -5.24
C GLY A 21 18.37 -21.46 -4.05
N TYR A 22 17.09 -21.16 -3.85
CA TYR A 22 16.31 -21.73 -2.75
C TYR A 22 16.18 -23.26 -2.88
N LYS A 23 16.32 -23.95 -1.76
CA LYS A 23 16.21 -25.42 -1.68
C LYS A 23 14.75 -25.91 -1.62
N SER A 24 13.84 -25.07 -1.17
CA SER A 24 12.43 -25.41 -1.01
C SER A 24 11.54 -24.31 -1.56
N VAL A 25 10.41 -24.69 -2.15
CA VAL A 25 9.37 -23.76 -2.62
C VAL A 25 8.84 -22.88 -1.48
N MET A 26 8.87 -23.37 -0.25
CA MET A 26 8.41 -22.62 0.93
C MET A 26 9.35 -21.47 1.35
N GLN A 27 10.60 -21.46 0.86
CA GLN A 27 11.56 -20.38 1.11
C GLN A 27 11.38 -19.19 0.17
N ILE A 28 10.66 -19.39 -0.93
CA ILE A 28 10.46 -18.33 -1.93
C ILE A 28 9.69 -17.17 -1.28
N PRO A 29 10.19 -15.93 -1.37
CA PRO A 29 9.52 -14.76 -0.84
C PRO A 29 8.17 -14.53 -1.53
N LYS A 30 7.16 -14.21 -0.74
CA LYS A 30 5.81 -13.90 -1.20
C LYS A 30 5.29 -12.63 -0.55
N ILE A 31 4.32 -11.98 -1.17
CA ILE A 31 3.61 -10.85 -0.57
C ILE A 31 2.61 -11.42 0.45
N ASP A 32 2.71 -10.99 1.70
CA ASP A 32 1.83 -11.43 2.80
C ASP A 32 0.58 -10.55 2.91
N LYS A 33 0.78 -9.24 2.94
CA LYS A 33 -0.28 -8.24 3.07
C LYS A 33 0.13 -6.91 2.48
N VAL A 34 -0.87 -6.09 2.17
CA VAL A 34 -0.71 -4.68 1.85
C VAL A 34 -1.52 -3.87 2.85
N VAL A 35 -0.88 -2.88 3.45
CA VAL A 35 -1.54 -1.95 4.37
C VAL A 35 -1.60 -0.59 3.71
N VAL A 36 -2.81 -0.05 3.58
CA VAL A 36 -3.04 1.32 3.11
C VAL A 36 -3.46 2.16 4.30
N ASN A 37 -2.74 3.24 4.56
CA ASN A 37 -2.97 4.14 5.68
C ASN A 37 -3.15 5.56 5.19
N VAL A 38 -4.10 6.27 5.78
CA VAL A 38 -4.29 7.71 5.61
C VAL A 38 -4.25 8.38 6.98
N GLY A 39 -3.23 9.20 7.18
CA GLY A 39 -3.13 10.06 8.36
C GLY A 39 -4.02 11.29 8.20
N CYS A 40 -4.93 11.52 9.14
CA CYS A 40 -5.89 12.61 9.10
C CYS A 40 -5.86 13.41 10.41
N GLY A 41 -4.84 14.27 10.57
CA GLY A 41 -4.71 15.14 11.75
C GLY A 41 -5.86 16.15 11.90
N GLU A 42 -6.52 16.51 10.80
CA GLU A 42 -7.67 17.41 10.77
C GLU A 42 -8.93 16.79 11.39
N ALA A 43 -9.03 15.45 11.45
CA ALA A 43 -10.13 14.74 12.07
C ALA A 43 -10.32 15.07 13.56
N ARG A 44 -9.28 15.61 14.16
CA ARG A 44 -9.28 16.15 15.54
C ARG A 44 -10.29 17.30 15.72
N GLU A 45 -10.42 18.14 14.71
CA GLU A 45 -11.29 19.33 14.73
C GLU A 45 -12.65 19.05 14.06
N ASN A 46 -12.65 18.19 13.04
CA ASN A 46 -13.85 17.86 12.28
C ASN A 46 -13.93 16.35 11.98
N SER A 47 -14.83 15.67 12.66
CA SER A 47 -15.05 14.22 12.49
C SER A 47 -15.55 13.83 11.10
N LYS A 48 -16.28 14.73 10.39
CA LYS A 48 -16.77 14.46 9.03
C LYS A 48 -15.66 14.20 8.03
N VAL A 49 -14.50 14.84 8.23
CA VAL A 49 -13.30 14.61 7.41
C VAL A 49 -12.89 13.14 7.43
N LEU A 50 -13.00 12.50 8.58
CA LEU A 50 -12.66 11.09 8.71
C LEU A 50 -13.65 10.16 8.01
N GLU A 51 -14.94 10.51 8.02
CA GLU A 51 -15.97 9.76 7.30
C GLU A 51 -15.70 9.76 5.79
N ASN A 52 -15.29 10.92 5.24
CA ASN A 52 -14.89 11.05 3.83
C ASN A 52 -13.66 10.17 3.53
N VAL A 53 -12.63 10.21 4.38
CA VAL A 53 -11.45 9.36 4.22
C VAL A 53 -11.80 7.86 4.28
N VAL A 54 -12.69 7.47 5.16
CA VAL A 54 -13.18 6.08 5.25
C VAL A 54 -13.94 5.68 3.99
N SER A 55 -14.75 6.59 3.43
CA SER A 55 -15.45 6.37 2.17
C SER A 55 -14.48 6.18 1.01
N ASP A 56 -13.51 7.10 0.85
CA ASP A 56 -12.51 7.05 -0.21
C ASP A 56 -11.68 5.74 -0.15
N LEU A 57 -11.17 5.40 1.03
CA LEU A 57 -10.43 4.14 1.21
C LEU A 57 -11.30 2.92 0.94
N SER A 58 -12.58 2.96 1.30
CA SER A 58 -13.50 1.85 1.02
C SER A 58 -13.73 1.67 -0.48
N GLN A 59 -13.84 2.76 -1.24
CA GLN A 59 -13.96 2.72 -2.70
C GLN A 59 -12.68 2.19 -3.37
N ILE A 60 -11.51 2.68 -2.96
CA ILE A 60 -10.22 2.26 -3.52
C ILE A 60 -9.95 0.79 -3.25
N THR A 61 -10.20 0.31 -2.03
CA THR A 61 -9.77 -1.02 -1.58
C THR A 61 -10.85 -2.10 -1.67
N GLY A 62 -12.11 -1.69 -1.78
CA GLY A 62 -13.25 -2.61 -1.71
C GLY A 62 -13.42 -3.28 -0.34
N GLN A 63 -12.84 -2.70 0.72
CA GLN A 63 -12.90 -3.19 2.09
C GLN A 63 -13.09 -2.03 3.07
N LYS A 64 -13.93 -2.21 4.08
CA LYS A 64 -14.19 -1.20 5.11
C LYS A 64 -12.92 -0.92 5.92
N PRO A 65 -12.45 0.35 5.98
CA PRO A 65 -11.30 0.75 6.78
C PRO A 65 -11.56 0.68 8.28
N ILE A 66 -10.48 0.55 9.03
CA ILE A 66 -10.49 0.68 10.50
C ILE A 66 -10.00 2.07 10.86
N ILE A 67 -10.75 2.77 11.70
CA ILE A 67 -10.36 4.07 12.24
C ILE A 67 -9.20 3.85 13.22
N THR A 68 -8.11 4.58 13.00
CA THR A 68 -6.95 4.58 13.89
C THR A 68 -7.09 5.68 14.94
N ARG A 69 -6.81 5.33 16.19
CA ARG A 69 -6.96 6.22 17.35
C ARG A 69 -5.62 6.50 18.00
N ALA A 70 -5.49 7.66 18.63
CA ALA A 70 -4.30 8.05 19.37
C ALA A 70 -4.11 7.15 20.59
N ARG A 71 -2.89 6.65 20.78
CA ARG A 71 -2.52 5.77 21.91
C ARG A 71 -2.12 6.52 23.17
N LYS A 72 -1.73 7.79 23.03
CA LYS A 72 -1.27 8.66 24.12
C LYS A 72 -1.75 10.08 23.89
N SER A 73 -1.98 10.81 24.98
CA SER A 73 -2.25 12.24 24.94
C SER A 73 -0.96 13.02 24.72
N ILE A 74 -0.95 13.92 23.73
CA ILE A 74 0.21 14.78 23.42
C ILE A 74 -0.26 16.22 23.31
N ALA A 75 0.11 17.06 24.30
CA ALA A 75 -0.34 18.44 24.41
C ALA A 75 0.06 19.31 23.20
N ASN A 76 1.30 19.18 22.71
CA ASN A 76 1.81 19.94 21.57
C ASN A 76 0.97 19.73 20.29
N PHE A 77 0.43 18.54 20.09
CA PHE A 77 -0.44 18.22 18.96
C PHE A 77 -1.93 18.37 19.30
N LYS A 78 -2.27 18.86 20.48
CA LYS A 78 -3.66 18.94 20.99
C LYS A 78 -4.41 17.61 20.85
N LEU A 79 -3.72 16.50 21.07
CA LEU A 79 -4.23 15.13 21.00
C LEU A 79 -4.54 14.63 22.41
N ARG A 80 -5.69 13.98 22.53
CA ARG A 80 -6.04 13.15 23.70
C ARG A 80 -6.05 11.69 23.31
N GLU A 81 -5.83 10.83 24.29
CA GLU A 81 -5.97 9.39 24.10
C GLU A 81 -7.35 9.06 23.53
N ASP A 82 -7.40 8.06 22.65
CA ASP A 82 -8.60 7.57 21.97
C ASP A 82 -9.21 8.51 20.90
N MET A 83 -8.61 9.67 20.64
CA MET A 83 -9.06 10.53 19.56
C MET A 83 -8.81 9.89 18.19
N PRO A 84 -9.78 9.92 17.25
CA PRO A 84 -9.60 9.40 15.90
C PRO A 84 -8.64 10.31 15.12
N ILE A 85 -7.60 9.72 14.52
CA ILE A 85 -6.51 10.45 13.84
C ILE A 85 -6.23 9.96 12.41
N GLY A 86 -6.91 8.93 11.96
CA GLY A 86 -6.71 8.39 10.61
C GLY A 86 -7.53 7.13 10.36
N ALA A 87 -7.31 6.55 9.20
CA ALA A 87 -7.92 5.28 8.81
C ALA A 87 -6.90 4.38 8.11
N LYS A 88 -7.02 3.08 8.30
CA LYS A 88 -6.18 2.09 7.64
C LYS A 88 -6.97 0.89 7.15
N VAL A 89 -6.46 0.26 6.09
CA VAL A 89 -6.97 -1.01 5.57
C VAL A 89 -5.82 -1.99 5.47
N THR A 90 -6.07 -3.25 5.83
CA THR A 90 -5.13 -4.35 5.60
C THR A 90 -5.74 -5.31 4.59
N LEU A 91 -5.10 -5.43 3.43
CA LEU A 91 -5.52 -6.28 2.34
C LEU A 91 -4.69 -7.57 2.32
N ARG A 92 -5.37 -8.70 2.09
CA ARG A 92 -4.77 -10.04 1.97
C ARG A 92 -5.44 -10.82 0.85
N GLY A 93 -4.80 -11.90 0.42
CA GLY A 93 -5.36 -12.83 -0.58
C GLY A 93 -5.66 -12.15 -1.92
N ASP A 94 -6.78 -12.48 -2.56
CA ASP A 94 -7.10 -12.00 -3.91
C ASP A 94 -7.31 -10.49 -3.95
N LYS A 95 -7.93 -9.88 -2.93
CA LYS A 95 -8.10 -8.41 -2.84
C LYS A 95 -6.76 -7.66 -2.83
N MET A 96 -5.75 -8.22 -2.16
CA MET A 96 -4.40 -7.68 -2.16
C MET A 96 -3.79 -7.68 -3.57
N TRP A 97 -3.89 -8.81 -4.28
CA TRP A 97 -3.34 -8.93 -5.62
C TRP A 97 -4.03 -8.01 -6.64
N GLU A 98 -5.35 -7.89 -6.55
CA GLU A 98 -6.11 -6.97 -7.40
C GLU A 98 -5.79 -5.50 -7.11
N PHE A 99 -5.61 -5.15 -5.84
CA PHE A 99 -5.18 -3.80 -5.46
C PHE A 99 -3.79 -3.48 -6.01
N LEU A 100 -2.82 -4.40 -5.88
CA LEU A 100 -1.47 -4.21 -6.42
C LEU A 100 -1.47 -4.11 -7.95
N ASP A 101 -2.28 -4.88 -8.64
CA ASP A 101 -2.41 -4.80 -10.10
C ASP A 101 -2.92 -3.43 -10.54
N ARG A 102 -3.95 -2.90 -9.90
CA ARG A 102 -4.44 -1.55 -10.16
C ARG A 102 -3.43 -0.47 -9.77
N LEU A 103 -2.77 -0.63 -8.64
CA LEU A 103 -1.75 0.31 -8.18
C LEU A 103 -0.60 0.44 -9.19
N PHE A 104 -0.01 -0.67 -9.62
CA PHE A 104 1.16 -0.64 -10.50
C PHE A 104 0.83 -0.29 -11.96
N ASN A 105 -0.26 -0.80 -12.48
CA ASN A 105 -0.59 -0.68 -13.91
C ASN A 105 -1.53 0.48 -14.24
N VAL A 106 -2.31 0.97 -13.29
CA VAL A 106 -3.32 2.01 -13.53
C VAL A 106 -3.04 3.28 -12.73
N ALA A 107 -2.87 3.18 -11.41
CA ALA A 107 -2.78 4.34 -10.54
C ALA A 107 -1.42 5.05 -10.65
N LEU A 108 -0.30 4.34 -10.51
CA LEU A 108 1.04 4.94 -10.57
C LEU A 108 1.35 5.64 -11.90
N PRO A 109 1.00 5.09 -13.09
CA PRO A 109 1.21 5.81 -14.36
C PRO A 109 0.43 7.13 -14.48
N ARG A 110 -0.63 7.32 -13.68
CA ARG A 110 -1.42 8.56 -13.63
C ARG A 110 -0.82 9.63 -12.73
N VAL A 111 0.19 9.29 -11.94
CA VAL A 111 0.92 10.28 -11.14
C VAL A 111 1.60 11.29 -12.07
N ARG A 112 1.42 12.57 -11.77
CA ARG A 112 2.07 13.64 -12.52
C ARG A 112 3.59 13.51 -12.43
N ASP A 113 4.27 13.61 -13.59
CA ASP A 113 5.73 13.49 -13.70
C ASP A 113 6.30 12.19 -13.08
N PHE A 114 5.60 11.07 -13.26
CA PHE A 114 6.02 9.79 -12.71
C PHE A 114 7.31 9.29 -13.33
N GLN A 115 8.35 9.13 -12.52
CA GLN A 115 9.68 8.63 -12.92
C GLN A 115 10.01 7.25 -12.35
N GLY A 116 9.04 6.61 -11.71
CA GLY A 116 9.22 5.36 -10.99
C GLY A 116 9.15 5.53 -9.47
N ILE A 117 8.98 4.41 -8.76
CA ILE A 117 8.98 4.37 -7.31
C ILE A 117 10.41 4.27 -6.76
N ASN A 118 10.64 4.82 -5.58
CA ASN A 118 11.98 4.84 -4.97
C ASN A 118 12.48 3.40 -4.69
N PRO A 119 13.63 2.99 -5.25
CA PRO A 119 14.17 1.65 -5.04
C PRO A 119 14.74 1.41 -3.63
N ASN A 120 14.90 2.46 -2.81
CA ASN A 120 15.54 2.38 -1.49
C ASN A 120 14.56 2.52 -0.31
N SER A 121 13.24 2.45 -0.55
CA SER A 121 12.22 2.58 0.50
C SER A 121 11.88 1.24 1.18
N PHE A 122 12.88 0.42 1.44
CA PHE A 122 12.79 -0.81 2.20
C PHE A 122 13.19 -0.59 3.67
N ASP A 123 12.70 -1.45 4.57
CA ASP A 123 12.90 -1.35 6.02
C ASP A 123 14.07 -2.18 6.58
N GLY A 124 14.88 -2.81 5.73
CA GLY A 124 15.94 -3.73 6.12
C GLY A 124 15.47 -5.17 6.39
N ARG A 125 14.17 -5.43 6.30
CA ARG A 125 13.53 -6.74 6.54
C ARG A 125 12.63 -7.17 5.40
N GLY A 126 12.81 -6.60 4.21
CA GLY A 126 12.07 -6.95 3.03
C GLY A 126 10.67 -6.37 2.91
N ASN A 127 10.27 -5.40 3.74
CA ASN A 127 9.03 -4.67 3.54
C ASN A 127 9.29 -3.37 2.80
N TYR A 128 8.33 -2.96 1.97
CA TYR A 128 8.43 -1.77 1.13
C TYR A 128 7.35 -0.75 1.48
N ALA A 129 7.73 0.51 1.58
CA ALA A 129 6.81 1.61 1.85
C ALA A 129 6.77 2.61 0.68
N LEU A 130 5.57 2.97 0.24
CA LEU A 130 5.30 3.91 -0.83
C LEU A 130 4.37 5.02 -0.33
N GLY A 131 4.82 6.27 -0.40
CA GLY A 131 3.96 7.44 -0.18
C GLY A 131 3.30 7.90 -1.47
N ILE A 132 1.99 8.05 -1.46
CA ILE A 132 1.18 8.60 -2.55
C ILE A 132 0.69 9.97 -2.09
N ARG A 133 0.88 11.01 -2.91
CA ARG A 133 0.52 12.38 -2.55
C ARG A 133 -0.96 12.69 -2.74
N GLU A 134 -1.60 12.04 -3.70
CA GLU A 134 -2.97 12.36 -4.14
C GLU A 134 -3.79 11.08 -4.33
N GLN A 135 -4.98 11.01 -3.71
CA GLN A 135 -5.91 9.88 -3.90
C GLN A 135 -6.52 9.86 -5.31
N LEU A 136 -6.46 10.96 -6.04
CA LEU A 136 -7.02 11.11 -7.39
C LEU A 136 -6.37 10.23 -8.47
N ILE A 137 -5.21 9.65 -8.18
CA ILE A 137 -4.57 8.70 -9.10
C ILE A 137 -5.40 7.41 -9.29
N PHE A 138 -6.26 7.09 -8.31
CA PHE A 138 -7.16 5.96 -8.39
C PHE A 138 -8.40 6.32 -9.21
N PRO A 139 -8.74 5.54 -10.26
CA PRO A 139 -9.89 5.82 -11.13
C PRO A 139 -11.24 5.71 -10.42
N GLU A 140 -11.29 5.04 -9.28
CA GLU A 140 -12.49 4.87 -8.47
C GLU A 140 -12.92 6.16 -7.76
N ILE A 141 -12.01 7.13 -7.65
CA ILE A 141 -12.26 8.41 -6.97
C ILE A 141 -12.62 9.47 -8.00
N GLU A 142 -13.81 10.03 -7.86
CA GLU A 142 -14.29 11.13 -8.70
C GLU A 142 -13.88 12.48 -8.08
N TYR A 143 -13.31 13.37 -8.88
CA TYR A 143 -12.86 14.70 -8.45
C TYR A 143 -13.96 15.52 -7.78
N ASP A 144 -15.18 15.46 -8.31
CA ASP A 144 -16.32 16.26 -7.83
C ASP A 144 -16.87 15.81 -6.47
N LYS A 145 -16.50 14.62 -6.01
CA LYS A 145 -16.99 14.03 -4.74
C LYS A 145 -16.03 14.17 -3.58
N ILE A 146 -14.79 14.60 -3.83
CA ILE A 146 -13.80 14.79 -2.77
C ILE A 146 -13.91 16.18 -2.15
N ASP A 147 -13.72 16.24 -0.84
CA ASP A 147 -13.63 17.50 -0.08
C ASP A 147 -12.23 18.12 -0.13
N LYS A 148 -11.18 17.27 -0.15
CA LYS A 148 -9.78 17.69 -0.15
C LYS A 148 -8.88 16.61 -0.74
N ILE A 149 -7.83 17.02 -1.44
CA ILE A 149 -6.75 16.13 -1.88
C ILE A 149 -5.95 15.68 -0.65
N ARG A 150 -5.83 14.35 -0.48
CA ARG A 150 -5.07 13.73 0.63
C ARG A 150 -4.12 12.68 0.11
N GLY A 151 -2.97 12.62 0.77
CA GLY A 151 -2.01 11.54 0.54
C GLY A 151 -2.35 10.29 1.33
N MET A 152 -1.70 9.21 0.95
CA MET A 152 -1.79 7.92 1.63
C MET A 152 -0.46 7.19 1.58
N ASP A 153 -0.24 6.32 2.55
CA ASP A 153 0.91 5.44 2.62
C ASP A 153 0.48 4.02 2.28
N VAL A 154 1.19 3.38 1.36
CA VAL A 154 0.99 1.98 0.99
C VAL A 154 2.20 1.19 1.45
N VAL A 155 2.01 0.27 2.38
CA VAL A 155 3.07 -0.61 2.89
C VAL A 155 2.84 -2.02 2.37
N ILE A 156 3.80 -2.55 1.63
CA ILE A 156 3.80 -3.91 1.10
C ILE A 156 4.66 -4.77 2.02
N CYS A 157 4.04 -5.66 2.77
CA CYS A 157 4.74 -6.60 3.64
C CYS A 157 5.00 -7.90 2.87
N THR A 158 6.26 -8.34 2.89
CA THR A 158 6.67 -9.58 2.26
C THR A 158 7.22 -10.58 3.28
N THR A 159 7.43 -11.81 2.87
CA THR A 159 8.11 -12.84 3.67
C THR A 159 9.59 -12.94 3.35
N ALA A 160 10.14 -12.01 2.56
CA ALA A 160 11.57 -11.94 2.26
C ALA A 160 12.38 -11.66 3.54
N HIS A 161 13.57 -12.21 3.62
CA HIS A 161 14.49 -11.97 4.73
C HIS A 161 15.39 -10.76 4.50
N THR A 162 15.65 -10.44 3.23
CA THR A 162 16.50 -9.32 2.83
C THR A 162 15.76 -8.37 1.88
N ASP A 163 16.23 -7.12 1.83
CA ASP A 163 15.66 -6.12 0.91
C ASP A 163 15.94 -6.46 -0.56
N GLU A 164 17.03 -7.17 -0.84
CA GLU A 164 17.38 -7.62 -2.19
C GLU A 164 16.36 -8.64 -2.72
N GLU A 165 16.00 -9.63 -1.89
CA GLU A 165 14.96 -10.60 -2.23
C GLU A 165 13.61 -9.94 -2.46
N ALA A 166 13.23 -8.98 -1.59
CA ALA A 166 11.99 -8.23 -1.71
C ALA A 166 11.97 -7.35 -2.95
N ARG A 167 13.08 -6.69 -3.27
CA ARG A 167 13.22 -5.88 -4.50
C ARG A 167 13.05 -6.74 -5.74
N ALA A 168 13.73 -7.88 -5.80
CA ALA A 168 13.59 -8.80 -6.92
C ALA A 168 12.16 -9.32 -7.07
N LEU A 169 11.50 -9.66 -5.95
CA LEU A 169 10.09 -10.05 -5.92
C LEU A 169 9.20 -8.96 -6.51
N LEU A 170 9.28 -7.74 -6.00
CA LEU A 170 8.43 -6.64 -6.43
C LEU A 170 8.68 -6.25 -7.89
N GLN A 171 9.94 -6.24 -8.32
CA GLN A 171 10.31 -5.96 -9.70
C GLN A 171 9.72 -6.98 -10.68
N GLN A 172 9.78 -8.27 -10.36
CA GLN A 172 9.20 -9.33 -11.20
C GLN A 172 7.67 -9.33 -11.20
N VAL A 173 7.05 -8.93 -10.09
CA VAL A 173 5.59 -8.73 -10.01
C VAL A 173 5.15 -7.56 -10.90
N GLY A 174 6.02 -6.58 -11.14
CA GLY A 174 5.77 -5.45 -12.04
C GLY A 174 5.80 -4.09 -11.37
N ALA A 175 6.39 -3.96 -10.19
CA ALA A 175 6.59 -2.68 -9.54
C ALA A 175 7.51 -1.77 -10.38
N PRO A 176 7.10 -0.55 -10.75
CA PRO A 176 7.85 0.34 -11.64
C PRO A 176 8.90 1.14 -10.85
N PHE A 177 10.00 0.50 -10.48
CA PHE A 177 11.12 1.18 -9.82
C PHE A 177 11.79 2.22 -10.73
N ALA A 178 12.20 3.34 -10.13
CA ALA A 178 13.05 4.32 -10.80
C ALA A 178 14.40 3.69 -11.17
N ARG A 179 14.94 4.09 -12.33
CA ARG A 179 16.24 3.63 -12.85
C ARG A 179 17.39 4.40 -12.23
#